data_8d5641ae33368e8797d046a643a55737
#
_entry.id   8d5641ae33368e8797d046a643a55737
#
_cell.length_a   1.000
_cell.length_b   1.000
_cell.length_c   1.000
_cell.angle_alpha   90.00
_cell.angle_beta   90.00
_cell.angle_gamma   90.00
#
_symmetry.space_group_name_H-M   'P 1'
#
loop_
_entity.id
_entity.type
_entity.pdbx_description
1 polymer ?
#
loop_
_entity_poly.entity_id
_entity_poly.type
_entity_poly.pdbx_seq_one_letter_code
_entity_poly.pdbx_strand_id
1 'polypeptide(L)'
;DRRQCQMCIRDSLETAWELISGRDLSPSEYNDKNDGIPYITGASNFRNGHISLVRWTTVPQVITRRGDLLLTCKGTIGEIAHNNFGEAHIARQIMAIRNIYSLNVDFLALCIEYSMTKIKQAAKGLIPGISREDILNLVIPIPPTKEQENICNKLKTTFLAIEHIEKSLN
;
A
#
# COMPACT_ATOMS: atom_id res chain seq x y z
N ASP A 1 -27.73 9.68 23.10
CA ASP A 1 -26.69 9.27 24.04
C ASP A 1 -25.34 9.30 23.28
N ARG A 2 -24.66 10.44 23.36
CA ARG A 2 -23.33 10.65 22.77
C ARG A 2 -22.31 9.97 23.68
N ARG A 3 -22.16 8.68 23.61
CA ARG A 3 -21.03 7.99 24.22
C ARG A 3 -19.79 8.36 23.42
N GLN A 4 -18.99 9.18 24.05
CA GLN A 4 -17.63 9.56 23.69
C GLN A 4 -16.92 8.45 22.94
N CYS A 5 -16.63 8.69 21.68
CA CYS A 5 -15.57 7.98 20.98
C CYS A 5 -14.26 8.31 21.73
N GLN A 6 -13.88 7.45 22.68
CA GLN A 6 -12.66 7.61 23.43
C GLN A 6 -11.49 7.48 22.47
N MET A 7 -10.84 8.60 22.24
CA MET A 7 -9.49 8.75 21.75
C MET A 7 -9.17 8.16 20.37
N CYS A 8 -9.69 8.80 19.32
CA CYS A 8 -8.99 8.79 18.05
C CYS A 8 -7.71 9.62 18.21
N ILE A 9 -6.59 8.99 18.42
CA ILE A 9 -5.29 9.64 18.30
C ILE A 9 -5.13 9.93 16.80
N ARG A 10 -5.11 11.22 16.43
CA ARG A 10 -4.73 11.64 15.09
C ARG A 10 -3.23 11.83 15.09
N ASP A 11 -2.51 10.78 14.80
CA ASP A 11 -1.08 10.87 14.61
C ASP A 11 -0.74 10.96 13.12
N SER A 12 0.34 11.70 12.83
CA SER A 12 0.92 11.67 11.49
C SER A 12 1.46 10.27 11.20
N LEU A 13 1.39 9.85 9.97
CA LEU A 13 1.90 8.54 9.52
C LEU A 13 3.38 8.35 9.92
N GLU A 14 4.13 9.43 10.01
CA GLU A 14 5.54 9.45 10.38
C GLU A 14 5.86 8.80 11.75
N THR A 15 4.93 8.86 12.70
CA THR A 15 5.14 8.30 14.04
C THR A 15 4.81 6.82 14.15
N ALA A 16 3.98 6.28 13.26
CA ALA A 16 3.45 4.93 13.34
C ALA A 16 3.97 3.98 12.24
N TRP A 17 4.66 4.50 11.22
CA TRP A 17 5.06 3.75 10.04
C TRP A 17 6.48 4.08 9.61
N GLU A 18 7.16 3.06 9.09
CA GLU A 18 8.41 3.27 8.34
C GLU A 18 8.07 3.34 6.85
N LEU A 19 8.43 4.44 6.19
CA LEU A 19 8.27 4.60 4.76
C LEU A 19 9.60 4.30 4.04
N ILE A 20 9.59 3.27 3.21
CA ILE A 20 10.75 2.78 2.47
C ILE A 20 10.58 3.16 1.00
N SER A 21 11.51 3.95 0.46
CA SER A 21 11.52 4.29 -0.98
C SER A 21 12.32 3.27 -1.76
N GLY A 22 11.75 2.81 -2.87
CA GLY A 22 12.44 1.88 -3.76
C GLY A 22 13.59 2.50 -4.55
N ARG A 23 14.39 1.65 -5.17
CA ARG A 23 15.55 2.00 -5.98
C ARG A 23 15.61 1.14 -7.23
N ASP A 24 15.92 1.75 -8.38
CA ASP A 24 16.07 1.00 -9.62
C ASP A 24 17.37 0.19 -9.64
N LEU A 25 17.29 -0.99 -10.26
CA LEU A 25 18.42 -1.82 -10.60
C LEU A 25 18.77 -1.67 -12.09
N SER A 26 20.05 -1.83 -12.41
CA SER A 26 20.49 -1.89 -13.79
C SER A 26 20.01 -3.20 -14.46
N PRO A 27 19.87 -3.24 -15.80
CA PRO A 27 19.43 -4.45 -16.51
C PRO A 27 20.25 -5.71 -16.23
N SER A 28 21.52 -5.57 -15.87
CA SER A 28 22.42 -6.67 -15.52
C SER A 28 22.25 -7.18 -14.09
N GLU A 29 21.50 -6.47 -13.23
CA GLU A 29 21.31 -6.77 -11.80
C GLU A 29 20.02 -7.54 -11.51
N TYR A 30 19.21 -7.84 -12.55
CA TYR A 30 17.98 -8.61 -12.37
C TYR A 30 17.81 -9.63 -13.53
N ASN A 31 16.95 -10.60 -13.31
CA ASN A 31 16.70 -11.71 -14.24
C ASN A 31 15.20 -12.08 -14.27
N ASP A 32 14.83 -12.94 -15.20
CA ASP A 32 13.49 -13.55 -15.35
C ASP A 32 13.49 -15.06 -15.03
N LYS A 33 14.59 -15.59 -14.45
CA LYS A 33 14.84 -17.01 -14.21
C LYS A 33 14.47 -17.47 -12.80
N ASN A 34 13.81 -16.60 -12.00
CA ASN A 34 13.48 -16.87 -10.61
C ASN A 34 14.73 -17.07 -9.72
N ASP A 35 15.84 -16.42 -10.08
CA ASP A 35 17.08 -16.48 -9.31
C ASP A 35 17.19 -15.27 -8.39
N GLY A 36 17.23 -15.52 -7.06
CA GLY A 36 17.24 -14.50 -6.02
C GLY A 36 15.85 -14.16 -5.48
N ILE A 37 15.70 -12.93 -4.96
CA ILE A 37 14.41 -12.42 -4.45
C ILE A 37 13.62 -11.69 -5.55
N PRO A 38 12.28 -11.63 -5.46
CA PRO A 38 11.46 -10.88 -6.41
C PRO A 38 11.89 -9.41 -6.54
N TYR A 39 11.81 -8.88 -7.75
CA TYR A 39 12.01 -7.47 -8.06
C TYR A 39 10.73 -6.86 -8.60
N ILE A 40 10.09 -6.00 -7.82
CA ILE A 40 8.85 -5.30 -8.15
C ILE A 40 9.18 -3.97 -8.83
N THR A 41 8.88 -3.86 -10.11
CA THR A 41 9.36 -2.75 -10.94
C THR A 41 8.39 -1.57 -11.01
N GLY A 42 7.10 -1.78 -10.82
CA GLY A 42 6.10 -0.72 -10.93
C GLY A 42 4.66 -1.24 -11.00
N ALA A 43 3.75 -0.39 -11.45
CA ALA A 43 2.32 -0.67 -11.50
C ALA A 43 1.95 -1.92 -12.34
N SER A 44 2.77 -2.30 -13.32
CA SER A 44 2.56 -3.53 -14.10
C SER A 44 2.57 -4.81 -13.27
N ASN A 45 3.18 -4.77 -12.09
CA ASN A 45 3.17 -5.88 -11.15
C ASN A 45 1.89 -5.94 -10.31
N PHE A 46 1.13 -4.83 -10.23
CA PHE A 46 -0.08 -4.76 -9.40
C PHE A 46 -1.30 -5.24 -10.19
N ARG A 47 -2.03 -6.20 -9.64
CA ARG A 47 -3.24 -6.76 -10.24
C ARG A 47 -4.28 -7.01 -9.15
N ASN A 48 -5.30 -6.13 -9.08
CA ASN A 48 -6.42 -6.27 -8.13
C ASN A 48 -5.96 -6.50 -6.68
N GLY A 49 -5.02 -5.68 -6.19
CA GLY A 49 -4.49 -5.79 -4.83
C GLY A 49 -3.46 -6.91 -4.61
N HIS A 50 -3.12 -7.66 -5.66
CA HIS A 50 -2.08 -8.71 -5.65
C HIS A 50 -0.84 -8.29 -6.42
N ILE A 51 0.29 -8.92 -6.11
CA ILE A 51 1.56 -8.70 -6.82
C ILE A 51 1.87 -9.89 -7.74
N SER A 52 2.07 -9.58 -9.01
CA SER A 52 2.56 -10.53 -10.01
C SER A 52 4.09 -10.47 -10.05
N LEU A 53 4.74 -11.60 -9.79
CA LEU A 53 6.20 -11.73 -9.75
C LEU A 53 6.70 -12.17 -11.13
N VAL A 54 7.51 -11.31 -11.76
CA VAL A 54 8.02 -11.55 -13.14
C VAL A 54 9.52 -11.26 -13.27
N ARG A 55 10.16 -10.71 -12.25
CA ARG A 55 11.59 -10.43 -12.22
C ARG A 55 12.17 -10.72 -10.85
N TRP A 56 13.46 -11.06 -10.81
CA TRP A 56 14.21 -11.43 -9.61
C TRP A 56 15.59 -10.78 -9.60
N THR A 57 16.18 -10.67 -8.41
CA THR A 57 17.54 -10.14 -8.25
C THR A 57 18.29 -10.87 -7.14
N THR A 58 19.57 -11.11 -7.36
CA THR A 58 20.53 -11.64 -6.36
C THR A 58 21.29 -10.51 -5.65
N VAL A 59 21.10 -9.25 -6.08
CA VAL A 59 21.78 -8.06 -5.53
C VAL A 59 20.77 -6.99 -5.06
N PRO A 60 19.86 -7.32 -4.13
CA PRO A 60 18.85 -6.38 -3.68
C PRO A 60 19.49 -5.21 -2.92
N GLN A 61 19.00 -3.99 -3.15
CA GLN A 61 19.46 -2.78 -2.46
C GLN A 61 18.41 -2.26 -1.45
N VAL A 62 17.13 -2.46 -1.74
CA VAL A 62 16.01 -2.05 -0.89
C VAL A 62 15.06 -3.23 -0.75
N ILE A 63 14.85 -3.68 0.49
CA ILE A 63 14.11 -4.91 0.77
C ILE A 63 12.81 -4.60 1.51
N THR A 64 11.69 -4.98 0.89
CA THR A 64 10.40 -5.06 1.56
C THR A 64 10.23 -6.45 2.19
N ARG A 65 9.30 -6.58 3.14
CA ARG A 65 9.05 -7.81 3.89
C ARG A 65 7.56 -8.16 3.86
N ARG A 66 7.26 -9.40 4.18
CA ARG A 66 5.87 -9.83 4.39
C ARG A 66 5.17 -8.92 5.39
N GLY A 67 3.97 -8.46 5.03
CA GLY A 67 3.18 -7.52 5.82
C GLY A 67 3.38 -6.04 5.49
N ASP A 68 4.40 -5.68 4.69
CA ASP A 68 4.52 -4.32 4.16
C ASP A 68 3.39 -4.05 3.15
N LEU A 69 2.88 -2.81 3.12
CA LEU A 69 2.01 -2.32 2.05
C LEU A 69 2.87 -1.71 0.96
N LEU A 70 2.65 -2.12 -0.28
CA LEU A 70 3.31 -1.56 -1.46
C LEU A 70 2.38 -0.54 -2.12
N LEU A 71 2.91 0.63 -2.42
CA LEU A 71 2.20 1.75 -3.04
C LEU A 71 2.95 2.23 -4.27
N THR A 72 2.27 2.33 -5.41
CA THR A 72 2.86 2.95 -6.60
C THR A 72 2.84 4.47 -6.48
N CYS A 73 4.01 5.10 -6.67
CA CYS A 73 4.20 6.54 -6.46
C CYS A 73 4.62 7.32 -7.71
N LYS A 74 4.96 6.64 -8.82
CA LYS A 74 5.31 7.26 -10.10
C LYS A 74 4.70 6.50 -11.28
N GLY A 75 4.36 7.21 -12.34
CA GLY A 75 3.66 6.66 -13.48
C GLY A 75 2.18 6.44 -13.16
N THR A 76 1.70 5.21 -13.12
CA THR A 76 0.39 4.89 -12.54
C THR A 76 0.50 4.96 -11.03
N ILE A 77 -0.08 5.99 -10.44
CA ILE A 77 0.02 6.29 -9.01
C ILE A 77 -1.16 5.77 -8.21
N GLY A 78 -0.90 5.36 -6.95
CA GLY A 78 -1.92 5.04 -5.96
C GLY A 78 -2.52 3.64 -6.10
N GLU A 79 -1.84 2.71 -6.78
CA GLU A 79 -2.15 1.29 -6.68
C GLU A 79 -1.54 0.76 -5.38
N ILE A 80 -2.33 0.00 -4.62
CA ILE A 80 -1.93 -0.56 -3.33
C ILE A 80 -2.02 -2.08 -3.39
N ALA A 81 -1.03 -2.75 -2.82
CA ALA A 81 -1.04 -4.19 -2.66
C ALA A 81 -0.31 -4.62 -1.39
N HIS A 82 -0.75 -5.73 -0.80
CA HIS A 82 -0.08 -6.36 0.34
C HIS A 82 1.10 -7.22 -0.13
N ASN A 83 2.24 -7.06 0.53
CA ASN A 83 3.33 -8.01 0.38
C ASN A 83 3.02 -9.28 1.19
N ASN A 84 2.44 -10.28 0.53
CA ASN A 84 2.07 -11.57 1.15
C ASN A 84 3.10 -12.69 0.88
N PHE A 85 4.11 -12.42 0.07
CA PHE A 85 5.04 -13.44 -0.43
C PHE A 85 6.40 -13.45 0.29
N GLY A 86 6.83 -12.35 0.93
CA GLY A 86 8.09 -12.30 1.69
C GLY A 86 9.02 -11.19 1.25
N GLU A 87 10.33 -11.43 1.25
CA GLU A 87 11.31 -10.43 0.85
C GLU A 87 11.24 -10.15 -0.65
N ALA A 88 11.30 -8.87 -1.02
CA ALA A 88 11.38 -8.42 -2.39
C ALA A 88 12.12 -7.08 -2.50
N HIS A 89 12.83 -6.88 -3.59
CA HIS A 89 13.35 -5.57 -3.96
C HIS A 89 12.28 -4.75 -4.68
N ILE A 90 12.21 -3.43 -4.41
CA ILE A 90 11.27 -2.51 -5.05
C ILE A 90 12.00 -1.41 -5.82
N ALA A 91 11.49 -1.09 -7.02
CA ALA A 91 11.98 -0.01 -7.86
C ALA A 91 11.53 1.37 -7.33
N ARG A 92 12.17 2.43 -7.81
CA ARG A 92 11.87 3.84 -7.42
C ARG A 92 10.43 4.29 -7.69
N GLN A 93 9.65 3.51 -8.44
CA GLN A 93 8.23 3.77 -8.71
C GLN A 93 7.33 3.31 -7.59
N ILE A 94 7.88 2.62 -6.58
CA ILE A 94 7.16 2.02 -5.48
C ILE A 94 7.73 2.51 -4.16
N MET A 95 6.85 2.73 -3.19
CA MET A 95 7.17 2.87 -1.79
C MET A 95 6.58 1.68 -1.03
N ALA A 96 7.27 1.24 0.02
CA ALA A 96 6.72 0.30 0.97
C ALA A 96 6.43 1.00 2.30
N ILE A 97 5.27 0.72 2.87
CA ILE A 97 4.83 1.23 4.16
C ILE A 97 4.88 0.07 5.14
N ARG A 98 5.80 0.15 6.09
CA ARG A 98 6.01 -0.88 7.11
C ARG A 98 5.29 -0.51 8.38
N ASN A 99 4.47 -1.44 8.86
CA ASN A 99 3.73 -1.29 10.10
C ASN A 99 4.66 -1.59 11.30
N ILE A 100 4.97 -0.56 12.11
CA ILE A 100 5.85 -0.69 13.27
C ILE A 100 5.07 -1.05 14.54
N TYR A 101 3.80 -0.66 14.63
CA TYR A 101 3.00 -0.73 15.86
C TYR A 101 1.85 -1.73 15.83
N SER A 102 1.95 -2.80 15.05
CA SER A 102 0.94 -3.88 15.02
C SER A 102 -0.50 -3.40 14.76
N LEU A 103 -0.67 -2.31 14.02
CA LEU A 103 -1.97 -1.85 13.57
C LEU A 103 -2.51 -2.80 12.49
N ASN A 104 -3.81 -2.85 12.35
CA ASN A 104 -4.41 -3.67 11.32
C ASN A 104 -4.00 -3.17 9.92
N VAL A 105 -3.30 -4.00 9.15
CA VAL A 105 -2.74 -3.63 7.84
C VAL A 105 -3.85 -3.37 6.82
N ASP A 106 -4.97 -4.10 6.90
CA ASP A 106 -6.12 -3.88 6.02
C ASP A 106 -6.78 -2.53 6.32
N PHE A 107 -6.88 -2.18 7.61
CA PHE A 107 -7.38 -0.86 8.02
C PHE A 107 -6.47 0.26 7.51
N LEU A 108 -5.15 0.08 7.60
CA LEU A 108 -4.19 1.03 7.04
C LEU A 108 -4.37 1.20 5.53
N ALA A 109 -4.48 0.08 4.80
CA ALA A 109 -4.71 0.10 3.36
C ALA A 109 -5.95 0.93 2.99
N LEU A 110 -7.08 0.69 3.68
CA LEU A 110 -8.31 1.47 3.49
C LEU A 110 -8.13 2.97 3.76
N CYS A 111 -7.39 3.34 4.81
CA CYS A 111 -7.12 4.75 5.13
C CYS A 111 -6.26 5.41 4.04
N ILE A 112 -5.28 4.70 3.51
CA ILE A 112 -4.42 5.20 2.44
C ILE A 112 -5.23 5.31 1.14
N GLU A 113 -6.03 4.30 0.77
CA GLU A 113 -6.91 4.34 -0.41
C GLU A 113 -7.88 5.53 -0.36
N TYR A 114 -8.53 5.75 0.77
CA TYR A 114 -9.39 6.92 0.98
C TYR A 114 -8.62 8.23 0.78
N SER A 115 -7.40 8.31 1.29
CA SER A 115 -6.55 9.49 1.19
C SER A 115 -6.02 9.68 -0.25
N MET A 116 -5.82 8.58 -1.02
CA MET A 116 -5.34 8.64 -2.40
C MET A 116 -6.24 9.45 -3.31
N THR A 117 -7.54 9.45 -3.10
CA THR A 117 -8.47 10.29 -3.88
C THR A 117 -8.10 11.77 -3.76
N LYS A 118 -7.79 12.23 -2.55
CA LYS A 118 -7.37 13.61 -2.29
C LYS A 118 -5.99 13.91 -2.85
N ILE A 119 -5.04 12.98 -2.67
CA ILE A 119 -3.67 13.13 -3.17
C ILE A 119 -3.66 13.18 -4.70
N LYS A 120 -4.39 12.30 -5.38
CA LYS A 120 -4.54 12.30 -6.84
C LYS A 120 -5.18 13.60 -7.35
N GLN A 121 -6.12 14.17 -6.63
CA GLN A 121 -6.73 15.45 -6.97
C GLN A 121 -5.78 16.63 -6.81
N ALA A 122 -4.92 16.60 -5.79
CA ALA A 122 -3.92 17.64 -5.55
C ALA A 122 -2.71 17.54 -6.50
N ALA A 123 -2.36 16.33 -6.95
CA ALA A 123 -1.24 16.04 -7.84
C ALA A 123 -1.48 16.40 -9.32
N LYS A 124 -2.32 17.40 -9.62
CA LYS A 124 -2.59 17.91 -10.99
C LYS A 124 -1.40 18.69 -11.54
N GLY A 125 -0.29 17.99 -11.78
CA GLY A 125 0.91 18.51 -12.43
C GLY A 125 1.22 17.79 -13.73
N LEU A 126 2.20 18.29 -14.50
CA LEU A 126 2.65 17.71 -15.77
C LEU A 126 3.14 16.26 -15.67
N ILE A 127 3.63 15.84 -14.50
CA ILE A 127 4.06 14.46 -14.22
C ILE A 127 3.45 14.08 -12.88
N PRO A 128 2.39 13.25 -12.85
CA PRO A 128 1.79 12.81 -11.60
C PRO A 128 2.79 11.95 -10.82
N GLY A 129 3.01 12.33 -9.56
CA GLY A 129 3.86 11.60 -8.62
C GLY A 129 3.36 11.82 -7.20
N ILE A 130 3.61 10.85 -6.34
CA ILE A 130 3.37 10.94 -4.90
C ILE A 130 4.74 11.05 -4.23
N SER A 131 4.96 12.12 -3.48
CA SER A 131 6.20 12.31 -2.73
C SER A 131 6.14 11.55 -1.38
N ARG A 132 7.30 11.45 -0.72
CA ARG A 132 7.36 10.89 0.65
C ARG A 132 6.54 11.74 1.61
N GLU A 133 6.65 13.05 1.48
CA GLU A 133 5.95 14.03 2.31
C GLU A 133 4.42 13.91 2.18
N ASP A 134 3.92 13.63 0.97
CA ASP A 134 2.48 13.40 0.76
C ASP A 134 1.95 12.21 1.57
N ILE A 135 2.78 11.18 1.76
CA ILE A 135 2.42 10.00 2.54
C ILE A 135 2.65 10.23 4.03
N LEU A 136 3.80 10.77 4.43
CA LEU A 136 4.16 10.98 5.83
C LEU A 136 3.23 11.98 6.53
N ASN A 137 2.74 12.98 5.79
CA ASN A 137 1.81 14.00 6.31
C ASN A 137 0.35 13.53 6.33
N LEU A 138 0.04 12.29 5.93
CA LEU A 138 -1.32 11.76 6.05
C LEU A 138 -1.71 11.66 7.52
N VAL A 139 -2.82 12.28 7.86
CA VAL A 139 -3.45 12.16 9.18
C VAL A 139 -4.46 11.03 9.13
N ILE A 140 -4.17 9.96 9.84
CA ILE A 140 -5.00 8.76 9.90
C ILE A 140 -5.61 8.65 11.30
N PRO A 141 -6.93 8.42 11.42
CA PRO A 141 -7.55 8.09 12.70
C PRO A 141 -7.08 6.68 13.11
N ILE A 142 -6.66 6.53 14.36
CA ILE A 142 -6.24 5.24 14.92
C ILE A 142 -7.24 4.84 16.01
N PRO A 143 -8.35 4.17 15.65
CA PRO A 143 -9.29 3.64 16.63
C PRO A 143 -8.70 2.39 17.31
N PRO A 144 -9.28 1.92 18.42
CA PRO A 144 -8.89 0.65 19.06
C PRO A 144 -8.88 -0.51 18.05
N THR A 145 -7.97 -1.47 18.22
CA THR A 145 -7.75 -2.60 17.29
C THR A 145 -9.04 -3.35 16.92
N LYS A 146 -9.91 -3.59 17.89
CA LYS A 146 -11.21 -4.25 17.66
C LYS A 146 -12.13 -3.42 16.75
N GLU A 147 -12.06 -2.11 16.83
CA GLU A 147 -12.83 -1.23 15.94
C GLU A 147 -12.25 -1.20 14.53
N GLN A 148 -10.91 -1.23 14.38
CA GLN A 148 -10.25 -1.39 13.09
C GLN A 148 -10.71 -2.67 12.39
N GLU A 149 -10.72 -3.80 13.10
CA GLU A 149 -11.20 -5.10 12.58
C GLU A 149 -12.68 -5.03 12.18
N ASN A 150 -13.53 -4.43 13.00
CA ASN A 150 -14.95 -4.28 12.72
C ASN A 150 -15.20 -3.43 11.45
N ILE A 151 -14.45 -2.35 11.27
CA ILE A 151 -14.52 -1.49 10.07
C ILE A 151 -14.13 -2.31 8.83
N CYS A 152 -13.00 -3.00 8.87
CA CYS A 152 -12.53 -3.83 7.76
C CYS A 152 -13.55 -4.91 7.38
N ASN A 153 -14.07 -5.64 8.36
CA ASN A 153 -15.06 -6.70 8.15
C ASN A 153 -16.35 -6.16 7.54
N LYS A 154 -16.84 -5.02 8.05
CA LYS A 154 -18.07 -4.40 7.56
C LYS A 154 -17.93 -3.92 6.12
N LEU A 155 -16.81 -3.26 5.79
CA LEU A 155 -16.54 -2.84 4.41
C LEU A 155 -16.40 -4.03 3.47
N LYS A 156 -15.64 -5.06 3.86
CA LYS A 156 -15.48 -6.29 3.06
C LYS A 156 -16.83 -6.94 2.75
N THR A 157 -17.71 -7.08 3.75
CA THR A 157 -19.05 -7.65 3.57
C THR A 157 -19.89 -6.78 2.62
N THR A 158 -19.78 -5.45 2.74
CA THR A 158 -20.51 -4.52 1.87
C THR A 158 -20.04 -4.62 0.42
N PHE A 159 -18.72 -4.65 0.18
CA PHE A 159 -18.20 -4.81 -1.17
C PHE A 159 -18.60 -6.14 -1.82
N LEU A 160 -18.54 -7.25 -1.07
CA LEU A 160 -19.01 -8.55 -1.57
C LEU A 160 -20.49 -8.54 -1.93
N ALA A 161 -21.34 -7.85 -1.15
CA ALA A 161 -22.76 -7.70 -1.48
C ALA A 161 -22.97 -6.88 -2.76
N ILE A 162 -22.22 -5.80 -2.96
CA ILE A 162 -22.26 -4.98 -4.17
C ILE A 162 -21.85 -5.80 -5.39
N GLU A 163 -20.72 -6.52 -5.32
CA GLU A 163 -20.25 -7.39 -6.40
C GLU A 163 -21.28 -8.46 -6.79
N HIS A 164 -21.97 -9.02 -5.78
CA HIS A 164 -23.02 -10.01 -6.03
C HIS A 164 -24.21 -9.39 -6.77
N ILE A 165 -24.63 -8.19 -6.40
CA ILE A 165 -25.70 -7.44 -7.07
C ILE A 165 -25.30 -7.13 -8.52
N GLU A 166 -24.07 -6.61 -8.75
CA GLU A 166 -23.57 -6.31 -10.09
C GLU A 166 -23.56 -7.54 -11.00
N LYS A 167 -23.15 -8.70 -10.48
CA LYS A 167 -23.17 -9.97 -11.23
C LYS A 167 -24.57 -10.49 -11.52
N SER A 168 -25.57 -10.10 -10.71
CA SER A 168 -26.96 -10.50 -10.93
C SER A 168 -27.71 -9.61 -11.93
N LEU A 169 -27.16 -8.44 -12.27
CA LEU A 169 -27.74 -7.47 -13.20
C LEU A 169 -27.18 -7.60 -14.64
N ASN A 170 -26.12 -8.39 -14.83
CA ASN A 170 -25.49 -8.70 -16.10
C ASN A 170 -25.83 -10.13 -16.56
#